data_3896ae3146c252c41d061b1c5e9ab402
#
_entry.id   3896ae3146c252c41d061b1c5e9ab402
#
_cell.length_a   1.000
_cell.length_b   1.000
_cell.length_c   1.000
_cell.angle_alpha   90.00
_cell.angle_beta   90.00
_cell.angle_gamma   90.00
#
_symmetry.space_group_name_H-M   'P 1'
#
loop_
_entity.id
_entity.type
_entity.pdbx_description
1 polymer ?
#
loop_
_entity_poly.entity_id
_entity_poly.type
_entity_poly.pdbx_seq_one_letter_code
_entity_poly.pdbx_strand_id
1 'polypeptide(L)'
;YGYNLENQNVLSVWEAQFGDFANMAQVMFDNFISSARSKWGQKSGFVILLPHGYEGQGPEHSSSRMERYLQLSAENNWFVANCSNATNYYHLLRRQAALLGTEGVRPLVVVTPKSLLRHPLAAASAENLANGKFQEVIEQPGLGGNPKKVERIILATGKVTIDLADKVKTGKGFDHLHIVRVEQLYPFPANQVKEIISRFPNVKEIAWVKKKKKNQGTWMYA
;
A
#
# COMPACT_ATOMS: atom_id res chain seq x y z
N TYR A 1 9.64 -16.16 10.44
CA TYR A 1 10.12 -15.02 11.22
C TYR A 1 11.43 -15.36 11.91
N GLY A 2 11.51 -16.46 12.71
CA GLY A 2 12.74 -16.85 13.36
C GLY A 2 13.94 -16.99 12.43
N TYR A 3 13.78 -17.59 11.26
CA TYR A 3 14.84 -17.65 10.24
C TYR A 3 15.38 -16.26 9.85
N ASN A 4 14.52 -15.26 9.74
CA ASN A 4 14.96 -13.90 9.40
C ASN A 4 15.71 -13.21 10.56
N LEU A 5 15.41 -13.55 11.81
CA LEU A 5 16.17 -13.02 12.96
C LEU A 5 17.62 -13.53 12.98
N GLU A 6 17.82 -14.80 12.63
CA GLU A 6 19.15 -15.40 12.52
C GLU A 6 19.90 -14.95 11.26
N ASN A 7 19.18 -14.64 10.19
CA ASN A 7 19.74 -14.33 8.87
C ASN A 7 19.30 -12.92 8.43
N GLN A 8 19.74 -11.88 9.12
CA GLN A 8 19.30 -10.49 8.91
C GLN A 8 19.64 -9.90 7.54
N ASN A 9 20.58 -10.48 6.82
CA ASN A 9 20.99 -10.06 5.47
C ASN A 9 20.21 -10.78 4.36
N VAL A 10 19.22 -11.62 4.72
CA VAL A 10 18.40 -12.36 3.76
C VAL A 10 17.01 -11.77 3.72
N LEU A 11 16.52 -11.47 2.52
CA LEU A 11 15.13 -11.07 2.32
C LEU A 11 14.21 -12.29 2.46
N SER A 12 13.67 -12.49 3.65
CA SER A 12 12.73 -13.56 3.93
C SER A 12 11.30 -13.09 3.64
N VAL A 13 10.61 -13.84 2.80
CA VAL A 13 9.23 -13.53 2.38
C VAL A 13 8.31 -14.67 2.78
N TRP A 14 7.22 -14.36 3.44
CA TRP A 14 6.13 -15.29 3.70
C TRP A 14 4.85 -14.81 3.04
N GLU A 15 4.20 -15.67 2.29
CA GLU A 15 2.93 -15.38 1.65
C GLU A 15 1.82 -16.23 2.26
N ALA A 16 0.75 -15.60 2.74
CA ALA A 16 -0.46 -16.30 3.12
C ALA A 16 -1.17 -16.85 1.88
N GLN A 17 -1.84 -17.98 1.99
CA GLN A 17 -2.69 -18.49 0.91
C GLN A 17 -3.73 -17.43 0.49
N PHE A 18 -4.40 -16.83 1.48
CA PHE A 18 -5.13 -15.57 1.44
C PHE A 18 -4.78 -14.79 2.71
N GLY A 19 -4.71 -13.47 2.63
CA GLY A 19 -4.38 -12.65 3.78
C GLY A 19 -5.36 -12.79 4.95
N ASP A 20 -6.61 -13.16 4.66
CA ASP A 20 -7.63 -13.43 5.68
C ASP A 20 -7.25 -14.61 6.60
N PHE A 21 -6.50 -15.60 6.08
CA PHE A 21 -6.06 -16.77 6.86
C PHE A 21 -4.78 -16.53 7.66
N ALA A 22 -4.18 -15.36 7.54
CA ALA A 22 -3.03 -14.97 8.37
C ALA A 22 -3.39 -14.89 9.87
N ASN A 23 -4.69 -14.85 10.20
CA ASN A 23 -5.17 -14.89 11.58
C ASN A 23 -4.73 -16.16 12.37
N MET A 24 -4.40 -17.24 11.68
CA MET A 24 -3.81 -18.42 12.34
C MET A 24 -2.43 -18.16 12.94
N ALA A 25 -1.74 -17.14 12.45
CA ALA A 25 -0.47 -16.67 12.99
C ALA A 25 -0.62 -15.34 13.78
N GLN A 26 -1.83 -14.99 14.24
CA GLN A 26 -2.09 -13.69 14.88
C GLN A 26 -1.21 -13.43 16.08
N VAL A 27 -0.93 -14.45 16.89
CA VAL A 27 -0.02 -14.33 18.03
C VAL A 27 1.40 -13.90 17.61
N MET A 28 1.86 -14.35 16.43
CA MET A 28 3.16 -13.93 15.90
C MET A 28 3.16 -12.46 15.48
N PHE A 29 2.08 -11.98 14.89
CA PHE A 29 1.96 -10.56 14.55
C PHE A 29 1.89 -9.70 15.80
N ASP A 30 1.01 -10.02 16.73
CA ASP A 30 0.73 -9.19 17.93
C ASP A 30 1.90 -9.15 18.91
N ASN A 31 2.52 -10.29 19.17
CA ASN A 31 3.49 -10.40 20.26
C ASN A 31 4.95 -10.35 19.81
N PHE A 32 5.24 -10.62 18.55
CA PHE A 32 6.60 -10.70 18.04
C PHE A 32 6.85 -9.70 16.90
N ILE A 33 6.25 -9.88 15.73
CA ILE A 33 6.63 -9.12 14.52
C ILE A 33 6.39 -7.62 14.71
N SER A 34 5.23 -7.21 15.26
CA SER A 34 4.89 -5.81 15.47
C SER A 34 5.63 -5.14 16.63
N SER A 35 6.09 -5.91 17.59
CA SER A 35 6.57 -5.38 18.87
C SER A 35 8.00 -5.80 19.27
N ALA A 36 8.63 -6.72 18.53
CA ALA A 36 9.94 -7.27 18.89
C ALA A 36 11.05 -6.22 18.98
N ARG A 37 10.97 -5.18 18.16
CA ARG A 37 11.93 -4.08 18.20
C ARG A 37 11.85 -3.31 19.51
N SER A 38 10.66 -2.97 19.97
CA SER A 38 10.45 -2.24 21.24
C SER A 38 10.77 -3.12 22.44
N LYS A 39 10.39 -4.40 22.40
CA LYS A 39 10.56 -5.33 23.50
C LYS A 39 12.02 -5.78 23.68
N TRP A 40 12.71 -6.07 22.58
CA TRP A 40 13.98 -6.81 22.60
C TRP A 40 15.05 -6.20 21.70
N GLY A 41 14.82 -5.05 21.07
CA GLY A 41 15.75 -4.47 20.11
C GLY A 41 15.94 -5.29 18.82
N GLN A 42 15.09 -6.29 18.57
CA GLN A 42 15.23 -7.18 17.43
C GLN A 42 14.92 -6.45 16.13
N LYS A 43 15.78 -6.62 15.14
CA LYS A 43 15.64 -6.05 13.79
C LYS A 43 15.21 -7.15 12.84
N SER A 44 14.25 -6.85 11.98
CA SER A 44 13.74 -7.80 11.00
C SER A 44 13.34 -7.09 9.72
N GLY A 45 13.82 -7.60 8.58
CA GLY A 45 13.37 -7.21 7.24
C GLY A 45 12.30 -8.15 6.67
N PHE A 46 11.63 -8.93 7.51
CA PHE A 46 10.65 -9.93 7.13
C PHE A 46 9.49 -9.34 6.32
N VAL A 47 9.19 -9.94 5.18
CA VAL A 47 8.09 -9.52 4.29
C VAL A 47 6.91 -10.45 4.44
N ILE A 48 5.73 -9.86 4.58
CA ILE A 48 4.44 -10.55 4.73
C ILE A 48 3.58 -10.16 3.54
N LEU A 49 3.26 -11.12 2.68
CA LEU A 49 2.37 -10.92 1.53
C LEU A 49 0.97 -11.42 1.85
N LEU A 50 -0.02 -10.56 1.69
CA LEU A 50 -1.41 -10.80 2.05
C LEU A 50 -2.33 -10.71 0.81
N PRO A 51 -2.42 -11.78 0.00
CA PRO A 51 -3.30 -11.80 -1.16
C PRO A 51 -4.76 -11.66 -0.77
N HIS A 52 -5.53 -10.88 -1.54
CA HIS A 52 -6.97 -10.76 -1.34
C HIS A 52 -7.72 -10.70 -2.67
N GLY A 53 -8.97 -11.14 -2.63
CA GLY A 53 -9.85 -11.20 -3.79
C GLY A 53 -11.17 -10.48 -3.53
N TYR A 54 -11.17 -9.25 -3.01
CA TYR A 54 -12.40 -8.48 -2.74
C TYR A 54 -13.16 -8.14 -4.04
N GLU A 55 -13.51 -9.18 -4.79
CA GLU A 55 -14.03 -9.11 -6.15
C GLU A 55 -15.01 -10.25 -6.43
N GLY A 56 -15.62 -10.80 -5.38
CA GLY A 56 -16.62 -11.86 -5.53
C GLY A 56 -16.07 -13.29 -5.50
N GLN A 57 -14.84 -13.49 -5.03
CA GLN A 57 -14.24 -14.83 -4.91
C GLN A 57 -14.58 -15.56 -3.60
N GLY A 58 -15.50 -15.01 -2.82
CA GLY A 58 -15.90 -15.53 -1.53
C GLY A 58 -15.69 -14.54 -0.40
N PRO A 59 -16.53 -14.57 0.64
CA PRO A 59 -16.49 -13.60 1.75
C PRO A 59 -15.32 -13.86 2.70
N GLU A 60 -14.86 -15.08 2.87
CA GLU A 60 -13.85 -15.50 3.85
C GLU A 60 -12.40 -15.15 3.46
N HIS A 61 -12.15 -14.86 2.18
CA HIS A 61 -10.80 -14.56 1.67
C HIS A 61 -10.76 -13.31 0.80
N SER A 62 -11.62 -12.34 1.10
CA SER A 62 -11.78 -11.15 0.28
C SER A 62 -11.03 -9.93 0.78
N SER A 63 -10.69 -9.82 2.08
CA SER A 63 -10.29 -8.54 2.68
C SER A 63 -8.83 -8.42 3.09
N SER A 64 -8.11 -9.51 3.34
CA SER A 64 -6.78 -9.57 3.99
C SER A 64 -6.71 -8.95 5.39
N ARG A 65 -7.83 -8.46 5.93
CA ARG A 65 -7.91 -7.84 7.25
C ARG A 65 -6.84 -6.76 7.49
N MET A 66 -6.63 -5.91 6.50
CA MET A 66 -5.64 -4.82 6.51
C MET A 66 -5.78 -3.92 7.75
N GLU A 67 -7.00 -3.69 8.22
CA GLU A 67 -7.31 -2.90 9.40
C GLU A 67 -6.59 -3.40 10.67
N ARG A 68 -6.33 -4.70 10.81
CA ARG A 68 -5.60 -5.26 11.96
C ARG A 68 -4.15 -4.82 11.97
N TYR A 69 -3.48 -4.83 10.83
CA TYR A 69 -2.10 -4.39 10.70
C TYR A 69 -1.97 -2.89 10.94
N LEU A 70 -2.90 -2.10 10.41
CA LEU A 70 -2.93 -0.66 10.65
C LEU A 70 -3.20 -0.32 12.12
N GLN A 71 -4.07 -1.09 12.80
CA GLN A 71 -4.32 -0.93 14.23
C GLN A 71 -3.08 -1.20 15.09
N LEU A 72 -2.25 -2.15 14.69
CA LEU A 72 -0.99 -2.48 15.37
C LEU A 72 0.17 -1.55 14.99
N SER A 73 -0.05 -0.62 14.07
CA SER A 73 0.98 0.31 13.58
C SER A 73 1.23 1.43 14.57
N ALA A 74 2.45 1.51 15.09
CA ALA A 74 2.88 2.56 16.01
C ALA A 74 4.41 2.73 15.95
N GLU A 75 4.92 3.93 16.23
CA GLU A 75 6.34 4.22 16.42
C GLU A 75 7.26 3.69 15.30
N ASN A 76 6.76 3.68 14.08
CA ASN A 76 7.45 3.12 12.91
C ASN A 76 7.89 1.66 13.09
N ASN A 77 7.05 0.83 13.72
CA ASN A 77 7.35 -0.57 14.01
C ASN A 77 7.47 -1.44 12.75
N TRP A 78 6.73 -1.14 11.69
CA TRP A 78 6.79 -1.80 10.38
C TRP A 78 6.40 -0.87 9.24
N PHE A 79 6.38 -1.37 8.02
CA PHE A 79 5.76 -0.73 6.86
C PHE A 79 4.49 -1.47 6.48
N VAL A 80 3.45 -0.74 6.06
CA VAL A 80 2.24 -1.30 5.48
C VAL A 80 2.02 -0.68 4.10
N ALA A 81 1.96 -1.50 3.07
CA ALA A 81 1.81 -1.05 1.68
C ALA A 81 0.71 -1.81 0.94
N ASN A 82 0.11 -1.16 -0.05
CA ASN A 82 -0.92 -1.70 -0.92
C ASN A 82 -0.69 -1.18 -2.34
N CYS A 83 0.23 -1.81 -3.06
CA CYS A 83 0.68 -1.38 -4.37
C CYS A 83 -0.40 -1.55 -5.44
N SER A 84 -0.53 -0.55 -6.29
CA SER A 84 -1.49 -0.53 -7.40
C SER A 84 -0.92 -1.03 -8.74
N ASN A 85 0.41 -1.17 -8.85
CA ASN A 85 1.05 -1.64 -10.07
C ASN A 85 2.33 -2.47 -9.79
N ALA A 86 2.75 -3.24 -10.79
CA ALA A 86 3.89 -4.14 -10.69
C ALA A 86 5.23 -3.39 -10.53
N THR A 87 5.41 -2.23 -11.15
CA THR A 87 6.61 -1.40 -11.00
C THR A 87 6.81 -1.02 -9.54
N ASN A 88 5.77 -0.49 -8.91
CA ASN A 88 5.87 -0.02 -7.53
C ASN A 88 6.05 -1.18 -6.54
N TYR A 89 5.39 -2.31 -6.78
CA TYR A 89 5.59 -3.54 -6.01
C TYR A 89 7.05 -4.04 -6.10
N TYR A 90 7.63 -4.09 -7.30
CA TYR A 90 9.02 -4.45 -7.50
C TYR A 90 9.99 -3.53 -6.74
N HIS A 91 9.79 -2.23 -6.85
CA HIS A 91 10.64 -1.26 -6.14
C HIS A 91 10.41 -1.25 -4.63
N LEU A 92 9.23 -1.61 -4.15
CA LEU A 92 8.98 -1.82 -2.73
C LEU A 92 9.86 -2.96 -2.17
N LEU A 93 9.92 -4.09 -2.88
CA LEU A 93 10.78 -5.22 -2.49
C LEU A 93 12.27 -4.87 -2.61
N ARG A 94 12.68 -4.11 -3.63
CA ARG A 94 14.05 -3.58 -3.74
C ARG A 94 14.41 -2.67 -2.58
N ARG A 95 13.50 -1.77 -2.18
CA ARG A 95 13.69 -0.92 -0.99
C ARG A 95 13.86 -1.78 0.26
N GLN A 96 13.02 -2.78 0.43
CA GLN A 96 13.11 -3.69 1.57
C GLN A 96 14.45 -4.44 1.61
N ALA A 97 14.92 -4.94 0.47
CA ALA A 97 16.22 -5.58 0.37
C ALA A 97 17.38 -4.62 0.71
N ALA A 98 17.30 -3.36 0.24
CA ALA A 98 18.32 -2.35 0.53
C ALA A 98 18.37 -1.92 2.00
N LEU A 99 17.30 -2.13 2.76
CA LEU A 99 17.25 -1.84 4.20
C LEU A 99 17.86 -2.96 5.06
N LEU A 100 18.09 -4.16 4.51
CA LEU A 100 18.66 -5.27 5.27
C LEU A 100 20.02 -4.88 5.87
N GLY A 101 20.25 -5.29 7.11
CA GLY A 101 21.46 -4.95 7.85
C GLY A 101 21.56 -3.49 8.32
N THR A 102 20.61 -2.62 8.01
CA THR A 102 20.62 -1.22 8.45
C THR A 102 19.76 -0.98 9.69
N GLU A 103 19.94 0.17 10.36
CA GLU A 103 19.06 0.62 11.45
C GLU A 103 17.63 0.93 10.99
N GLY A 104 17.47 1.23 9.70
CA GLY A 104 16.17 1.54 9.08
C GLY A 104 15.30 0.32 8.80
N VAL A 105 15.83 -0.90 8.92
CA VAL A 105 15.09 -2.12 8.62
C VAL A 105 13.87 -2.29 9.52
N ARG A 106 12.75 -2.63 8.92
CA ARG A 106 11.46 -2.91 9.58
C ARG A 106 10.77 -4.05 8.83
N PRO A 107 9.92 -4.85 9.49
CA PRO A 107 9.02 -5.75 8.78
C PRO A 107 8.15 -5.00 7.77
N LEU A 108 7.79 -5.66 6.69
CA LEU A 108 6.96 -5.11 5.63
C LEU A 108 5.71 -5.96 5.44
N VAL A 109 4.54 -5.35 5.59
CA VAL A 109 3.23 -5.94 5.30
C VAL A 109 2.75 -5.43 3.96
N VAL A 110 2.52 -6.32 3.01
CA VAL A 110 2.05 -5.98 1.66
C VAL A 110 0.69 -6.61 1.40
N VAL A 111 -0.30 -5.79 1.15
CA VAL A 111 -1.61 -6.24 0.70
C VAL A 111 -1.59 -6.34 -0.81
N THR A 112 -1.91 -7.53 -1.36
CA THR A 112 -1.76 -7.84 -2.79
C THR A 112 -3.10 -8.20 -3.43
N PRO A 113 -3.75 -7.29 -4.16
CA PRO A 113 -4.99 -7.57 -4.87
C PRO A 113 -4.78 -8.57 -6.01
N LYS A 114 -5.41 -9.74 -5.94
CA LYS A 114 -5.24 -10.83 -6.93
C LYS A 114 -5.59 -10.44 -8.36
N SER A 115 -6.61 -9.62 -8.54
CA SER A 115 -7.03 -9.18 -9.89
C SER A 115 -5.99 -8.31 -10.60
N LEU A 116 -5.07 -7.68 -9.87
CA LEU A 116 -4.03 -6.85 -10.47
C LEU A 116 -2.89 -7.67 -11.09
N LEU A 117 -2.74 -8.95 -10.76
CA LEU A 117 -1.69 -9.82 -11.29
C LEU A 117 -1.68 -9.90 -12.83
N ARG A 118 -2.83 -9.75 -13.47
CA ARG A 118 -2.98 -9.81 -14.94
C ARG A 118 -3.64 -8.57 -15.53
N HIS A 119 -3.75 -7.49 -14.75
CA HIS A 119 -4.44 -6.29 -15.20
C HIS A 119 -3.52 -5.41 -16.06
N PRO A 120 -3.89 -5.06 -17.32
CA PRO A 120 -3.02 -4.30 -18.22
C PRO A 120 -2.54 -2.96 -17.65
N LEU A 121 -3.41 -2.24 -16.91
CA LEU A 121 -3.04 -0.96 -16.28
C LEU A 121 -2.12 -1.10 -15.06
N ALA A 122 -1.91 -2.32 -14.57
CA ALA A 122 -0.98 -2.62 -13.48
C ALA A 122 0.36 -3.16 -13.99
N ALA A 123 0.52 -3.37 -15.30
CA ALA A 123 1.74 -3.88 -15.89
C ALA A 123 2.92 -2.90 -15.74
N ALA A 124 4.13 -3.44 -15.71
CA ALA A 124 5.37 -2.68 -15.66
C ALA A 124 6.04 -2.63 -17.04
N SER A 125 6.72 -1.52 -17.36
CA SER A 125 7.66 -1.45 -18.47
C SER A 125 9.06 -1.81 -17.99
N ALA A 126 9.90 -2.33 -18.89
CA ALA A 126 11.31 -2.62 -18.59
C ALA A 126 12.07 -1.37 -18.12
N GLU A 127 11.80 -0.23 -18.75
CA GLU A 127 12.40 1.05 -18.39
C GLU A 127 12.06 1.46 -16.94
N ASN A 128 10.78 1.35 -16.55
CA ASN A 128 10.34 1.68 -15.21
C ASN A 128 10.91 0.74 -14.14
N LEU A 129 11.14 -0.53 -14.50
CA LEU A 129 11.80 -1.49 -13.60
C LEU A 129 13.30 -1.19 -13.45
N ALA A 130 13.98 -0.76 -14.52
CA ALA A 130 15.40 -0.44 -14.50
C ALA A 130 15.70 0.87 -13.75
N ASN A 131 14.95 1.94 -14.04
CA ASN A 131 15.29 3.32 -13.65
C ASN A 131 14.38 3.88 -12.55
N GLY A 132 13.35 3.15 -12.13
CA GLY A 132 12.38 3.63 -11.15
C GLY A 132 12.84 3.47 -9.70
N LYS A 133 11.99 3.94 -8.80
CA LYS A 133 12.07 3.75 -7.35
C LYS A 133 10.68 3.56 -6.77
N PHE A 134 10.60 3.05 -5.54
CA PHE A 134 9.32 2.99 -4.83
C PHE A 134 8.76 4.39 -4.60
N GLN A 135 7.49 4.56 -4.94
CA GLN A 135 6.72 5.78 -4.74
C GLN A 135 5.66 5.51 -3.67
N GLU A 136 5.72 6.24 -2.56
CA GLU A 136 4.74 6.13 -1.47
C GLU A 136 3.38 6.67 -1.89
N VAL A 137 3.39 7.63 -2.83
CA VAL A 137 2.23 8.29 -3.42
C VAL A 137 2.43 8.37 -4.92
N ILE A 138 1.39 8.08 -5.70
CA ILE A 138 1.38 8.19 -7.16
C ILE A 138 0.18 9.04 -7.59
N GLU A 139 0.42 10.08 -8.35
CA GLU A 139 -0.64 10.88 -8.97
C GLU A 139 -1.16 10.21 -10.24
N GLN A 140 -2.47 10.23 -10.45
CA GLN A 140 -3.07 9.68 -11.67
C GLN A 140 -2.70 10.52 -12.88
N PRO A 141 -1.99 9.95 -13.87
CA PRO A 141 -1.70 10.66 -15.12
C PRO A 141 -2.97 11.14 -15.84
N GLY A 142 -2.87 12.31 -16.49
CA GLY A 142 -3.98 12.89 -17.26
C GLY A 142 -5.00 13.70 -16.45
N LEU A 143 -4.81 13.81 -15.14
CA LEU A 143 -5.60 14.68 -14.27
C LEU A 143 -4.73 15.77 -13.64
N GLY A 144 -5.37 16.85 -13.18
CA GLY A 144 -4.67 17.92 -12.45
C GLY A 144 -3.82 18.85 -13.34
N GLY A 145 -3.83 18.70 -14.66
CA GLY A 145 -3.06 19.55 -15.59
C GLY A 145 -3.43 21.04 -15.55
N ASN A 146 -4.62 21.37 -15.09
CA ASN A 146 -5.02 22.74 -14.73
C ASN A 146 -5.42 22.80 -13.26
N PRO A 147 -4.51 23.22 -12.36
CA PRO A 147 -4.76 23.24 -10.92
C PRO A 147 -5.98 24.08 -10.51
N LYS A 148 -6.32 25.14 -11.26
CA LYS A 148 -7.46 26.01 -10.95
C LYS A 148 -8.82 25.37 -11.23
N LYS A 149 -8.87 24.31 -12.03
CA LYS A 149 -10.10 23.56 -12.32
C LYS A 149 -10.39 22.46 -11.32
N VAL A 150 -9.39 22.02 -10.55
CA VAL A 150 -9.56 20.93 -9.60
C VAL A 150 -10.33 21.42 -8.38
N GLU A 151 -11.50 20.83 -8.17
CA GLU A 151 -12.38 21.11 -7.04
C GLU A 151 -12.44 19.96 -6.05
N ARG A 152 -12.05 18.75 -6.46
CA ARG A 152 -12.07 17.56 -5.62
C ARG A 152 -10.80 16.73 -5.79
N ILE A 153 -10.20 16.34 -4.68
CA ILE A 153 -9.09 15.38 -4.64
C ILE A 153 -9.61 14.06 -4.08
N ILE A 154 -9.31 12.97 -4.79
CA ILE A 154 -9.62 11.61 -4.37
C ILE A 154 -8.33 10.95 -3.91
N LEU A 155 -8.26 10.56 -2.66
CA LEU A 155 -7.22 9.69 -2.11
C LEU A 155 -7.75 8.26 -2.10
N ALA A 156 -6.98 7.31 -2.60
CA ALA A 156 -7.38 5.90 -2.64
C ALA A 156 -6.17 4.97 -2.62
N THR A 157 -6.36 3.69 -2.31
CA THR A 157 -5.29 2.69 -2.24
C THR A 157 -5.71 1.37 -2.88
N GLY A 158 -4.74 0.67 -3.49
CA GLY A 158 -4.92 -0.65 -4.08
C GLY A 158 -5.82 -0.66 -5.32
N LYS A 159 -6.61 -1.73 -5.53
CA LYS A 159 -7.34 -1.98 -6.77
C LYS A 159 -8.31 -0.87 -7.17
N VAL A 160 -9.00 -0.23 -6.23
CA VAL A 160 -9.94 0.83 -6.55
C VAL A 160 -9.29 1.99 -7.33
N THR A 161 -7.99 2.21 -7.15
CA THR A 161 -7.26 3.23 -7.91
C THR A 161 -7.15 2.89 -9.39
N ILE A 162 -7.05 1.60 -9.71
CA ILE A 162 -7.01 1.10 -11.09
C ILE A 162 -8.41 1.17 -11.71
N ASP A 163 -9.47 0.82 -10.96
CA ASP A 163 -10.85 0.97 -11.42
C ASP A 163 -11.16 2.45 -11.75
N LEU A 164 -10.70 3.39 -10.92
CA LEU A 164 -10.82 4.82 -11.17
C LEU A 164 -9.99 5.28 -12.39
N ALA A 165 -8.76 4.79 -12.52
CA ALA A 165 -7.90 5.09 -13.66
C ALA A 165 -8.51 4.64 -15.00
N ASP A 166 -9.09 3.44 -15.02
CA ASP A 166 -9.79 2.92 -16.20
C ASP A 166 -10.98 3.79 -16.57
N LYS A 167 -11.77 4.22 -15.59
CA LYS A 167 -12.91 5.13 -15.79
C LYS A 167 -12.47 6.48 -16.34
N VAL A 168 -11.38 7.03 -15.83
CA VAL A 168 -10.83 8.31 -16.33
C VAL A 168 -10.33 8.17 -17.76
N LYS A 169 -9.67 7.05 -18.10
CA LYS A 169 -9.15 6.80 -19.44
C LYS A 169 -10.27 6.69 -20.49
N THR A 170 -11.41 6.11 -20.12
CA THR A 170 -12.53 5.84 -21.02
C THR A 170 -13.59 6.94 -21.04
N GLY A 171 -13.61 7.82 -20.03
CA GLY A 171 -14.61 8.87 -19.85
C GLY A 171 -14.11 10.28 -20.21
N LYS A 172 -15.00 11.26 -20.05
CA LYS A 172 -14.73 12.69 -20.27
C LYS A 172 -15.28 13.53 -19.11
N GLY A 173 -14.81 14.77 -18.98
CA GLY A 173 -15.37 15.73 -18.03
C GLY A 173 -14.82 15.59 -16.60
N PHE A 174 -13.64 15.01 -16.42
CA PHE A 174 -12.98 14.81 -15.12
C PHE A 174 -11.99 15.92 -14.73
N ASP A 175 -11.96 17.05 -15.45
CA ASP A 175 -11.02 18.16 -15.21
C ASP A 175 -11.09 18.73 -13.78
N HIS A 176 -12.26 18.55 -13.12
CA HIS A 176 -12.52 18.99 -11.75
C HIS A 176 -11.99 18.01 -10.68
N LEU A 177 -11.46 16.86 -11.11
CA LEU A 177 -10.93 15.83 -10.22
C LEU A 177 -9.41 15.76 -10.29
N HIS A 178 -8.80 15.40 -9.15
CA HIS A 178 -7.44 14.87 -9.09
C HIS A 178 -7.43 13.60 -8.26
N ILE A 179 -6.76 12.55 -8.73
CA ILE A 179 -6.71 11.24 -8.05
C ILE A 179 -5.27 10.97 -7.62
N VAL A 180 -5.13 10.64 -6.36
CA VAL A 180 -3.86 10.34 -5.70
C VAL A 180 -3.94 8.92 -5.14
N ARG A 181 -3.03 8.06 -5.57
CA ARG A 181 -2.89 6.70 -5.09
C ARG A 181 -1.94 6.71 -3.90
N VAL A 182 -2.41 6.30 -2.75
CA VAL A 182 -1.58 6.12 -1.54
C VAL A 182 -1.14 4.67 -1.51
N GLU A 183 0.12 4.44 -1.88
CA GLU A 183 0.71 3.09 -2.00
C GLU A 183 1.29 2.61 -0.67
N GLN A 184 1.86 3.50 0.13
CA GLN A 184 2.27 3.22 1.50
C GLN A 184 1.24 3.77 2.47
N LEU A 185 0.67 2.88 3.28
CA LEU A 185 -0.34 3.25 4.27
C LEU A 185 0.29 3.59 5.61
N TYR A 186 1.38 2.91 5.97
CA TYR A 186 2.11 3.20 7.18
C TYR A 186 3.62 3.05 7.00
N PRO A 187 4.46 3.99 7.49
CA PRO A 187 4.04 5.32 7.94
C PRO A 187 3.31 6.07 6.82
N PHE A 188 2.28 6.84 7.19
CA PHE A 188 1.51 7.60 6.20
C PHE A 188 2.35 8.73 5.60
N PRO A 189 2.40 8.89 4.26
CA PRO A 189 3.22 9.90 3.58
C PRO A 189 2.59 11.29 3.62
N ALA A 190 2.31 11.80 4.83
CA ALA A 190 1.54 13.02 5.07
C ALA A 190 2.13 14.25 4.37
N ASN A 191 3.45 14.38 4.34
CA ASN A 191 4.12 15.54 3.73
C ASN A 191 3.91 15.54 2.21
N GLN A 192 4.05 14.39 1.54
CA GLN A 192 3.83 14.27 0.10
C GLN A 192 2.37 14.56 -0.25
N VAL A 193 1.42 14.02 0.53
CA VAL A 193 -0.01 14.27 0.34
C VAL A 193 -0.34 15.76 0.52
N LYS A 194 0.20 16.41 1.56
CA LYS A 194 0.02 17.85 1.80
C LYS A 194 0.59 18.69 0.65
N GLU A 195 1.78 18.34 0.16
CA GLU A 195 2.41 19.01 -0.98
C GLU A 195 1.53 18.92 -2.24
N ILE A 196 1.00 17.74 -2.53
CA ILE A 196 0.09 17.56 -3.65
C ILE A 196 -1.16 18.43 -3.50
N ILE A 197 -1.82 18.39 -2.33
CA ILE A 197 -3.03 19.17 -2.06
C ILE A 197 -2.77 20.68 -2.21
N SER A 198 -1.63 21.18 -1.74
CA SER A 198 -1.31 22.61 -1.75
C SER A 198 -1.20 23.20 -3.17
N ARG A 199 -1.01 22.39 -4.18
CA ARG A 199 -0.96 22.81 -5.59
C ARG A 199 -2.32 23.20 -6.19
N PHE A 200 -3.43 22.82 -5.53
CA PHE A 200 -4.79 22.98 -6.03
C PHE A 200 -5.58 24.02 -5.23
N PRO A 201 -5.57 25.31 -5.64
CA PRO A 201 -6.12 26.39 -4.80
C PRO A 201 -7.65 26.38 -4.64
N ASN A 202 -8.37 25.70 -5.54
CA ASN A 202 -9.83 25.69 -5.58
C ASN A 202 -10.45 24.39 -5.04
N VAL A 203 -9.68 23.56 -4.35
CA VAL A 203 -10.18 22.31 -3.78
C VAL A 203 -11.23 22.61 -2.70
N LYS A 204 -12.43 22.06 -2.90
CA LYS A 204 -13.57 22.14 -1.98
C LYS A 204 -13.74 20.88 -1.14
N GLU A 205 -13.26 19.74 -1.65
CA GLU A 205 -13.44 18.43 -1.05
C GLU A 205 -12.22 17.54 -1.23
N ILE A 206 -11.84 16.84 -0.15
CA ILE A 206 -10.89 15.75 -0.16
C ILE A 206 -11.63 14.50 0.28
N ALA A 207 -11.70 13.49 -0.60
CA ALA A 207 -12.42 12.25 -0.35
C ALA A 207 -11.46 11.06 -0.26
N TRP A 208 -11.58 10.27 0.80
CA TRP A 208 -10.94 8.96 0.88
C TRP A 208 -11.88 7.91 0.29
N VAL A 209 -11.46 7.29 -0.82
CA VAL A 209 -12.28 6.30 -1.54
C VAL A 209 -11.73 4.90 -1.33
N LYS A 210 -12.60 4.00 -0.91
CA LYS A 210 -12.27 2.58 -0.70
C LYS A 210 -13.40 1.67 -1.15
N LYS A 211 -13.08 0.43 -1.49
CA LYS A 211 -14.04 -0.61 -1.91
C LYS A 211 -14.62 -1.40 -0.72
N LYS A 212 -13.89 -1.48 0.38
CA LYS A 212 -14.26 -2.26 1.58
C LYS A 212 -15.32 -1.54 2.44
N LYS A 213 -16.07 -2.31 3.26
CA LYS A 213 -17.05 -1.78 4.23
C LYS A 213 -16.39 -0.81 5.21
N LYS A 214 -17.20 0.04 5.88
CA LYS A 214 -16.70 1.10 6.77
C LYS A 214 -15.78 0.57 7.89
N ASN A 215 -16.09 -0.59 8.45
CA ASN A 215 -15.30 -1.22 9.50
C ASN A 215 -14.13 -2.11 8.98
N GLN A 216 -13.82 -2.04 7.69
CA GLN A 216 -12.73 -2.81 7.08
C GLN A 216 -11.79 -1.90 6.29
N GLY A 217 -10.53 -2.29 6.19
CA GLY A 217 -9.51 -1.53 5.46
C GLY A 217 -9.06 -0.28 6.21
N THR A 218 -8.88 0.82 5.50
CA THR A 218 -8.18 2.02 5.99
C THR A 218 -9.06 3.08 6.66
N TRP A 219 -10.38 2.89 6.72
CA TRP A 219 -11.30 3.98 7.10
C TRP A 219 -11.06 4.61 8.48
N MET A 220 -10.72 3.79 9.45
CA MET A 220 -10.47 4.26 10.82
C MET A 220 -9.05 4.79 11.02
N TYR A 221 -8.21 4.65 10.00
CA TYR A 221 -6.80 5.01 10.06
C TYR A 221 -6.46 6.24 9.19
N ALA A 222 -7.14 6.43 8.06
CA ALA A 222 -6.89 7.50 7.10
C ALA A 222 -7.56 8.82 7.49
#